data_a8dc29d90af6c998f79428ac10755e57
#
_entry.id   a8dc29d90af6c998f79428ac10755e57
#
_cell.length_a   1.000
_cell.length_b   1.000
_cell.length_c   1.000
_cell.angle_alpha   90.00
_cell.angle_beta   90.00
_cell.angle_gamma   90.00
#
_symmetry.space_group_name_H-M   'P 1'
#
loop_
_entity.id
_entity.type
_entity.pdbx_description
1 polymer ?
#
loop_
_entity_poly.entity_id
_entity_poly.type
_entity_poly.pdbx_seq_one_letter_code
_entity_poly.pdbx_strand_id
1 'polypeptide(L)'
;MELNQARILITGGSSGIGKATAKLLIERGSRVAISGRDRAKLTRVAQEIGAIALPYDASLESDIMAMYAELDRIWGGLDVLVNNAGIGFFGPMDEVAWSDFEQIFHTNVFGAAVVGREAGRRMKLQNKGSIINIASSAGLRGFKNGTVYAASKFALRGMTECWREELRPFNIRVMLVNPSAVPTAFNVESREEKAQKDNMLRPEELAHAIVSALAMDDRGFIPELGVWATNPF
;
A
#
# COMPACT_ATOMS: atom_id res chain seq x y z
N MET A 1 -15.61 3.42 9.20
CA MET A 1 -15.33 2.48 10.31
C MET A 1 -14.74 3.22 11.51
N GLU A 2 -14.87 2.65 12.72
CA GLU A 2 -14.14 3.14 13.89
C GLU A 2 -12.65 2.83 13.72
N LEU A 3 -11.79 3.85 13.85
CA LEU A 3 -10.34 3.69 13.69
C LEU A 3 -9.62 3.44 15.02
N ASN A 4 -10.22 3.86 16.13
CA ASN A 4 -9.67 3.62 17.45
C ASN A 4 -9.61 2.11 17.73
N GLN A 5 -8.41 1.61 18.13
CA GLN A 5 -8.10 0.19 18.34
C GLN A 5 -8.16 -0.70 17.08
N ALA A 6 -8.44 -0.17 15.90
CA ALA A 6 -8.41 -0.94 14.65
C ALA A 6 -7.00 -1.54 14.41
N ARG A 7 -6.95 -2.83 14.01
CA ARG A 7 -5.72 -3.57 13.70
C ARG A 7 -5.39 -3.37 12.23
N ILE A 8 -4.30 -2.66 11.96
CA ILE A 8 -3.97 -2.18 10.61
C ILE A 8 -2.58 -2.65 10.19
N LEU A 9 -2.50 -3.36 9.08
CA LEU A 9 -1.24 -3.69 8.42
C LEU A 9 -0.99 -2.71 7.26
N ILE A 10 0.22 -2.13 7.23
CA ILE A 10 0.67 -1.25 6.14
C ILE A 10 1.95 -1.82 5.54
N THR A 11 1.89 -2.27 4.29
CA THR A 11 3.08 -2.74 3.58
C THR A 11 3.87 -1.56 3.01
N GLY A 12 5.21 -1.64 3.03
CA GLY A 12 6.06 -0.53 2.64
C GLY A 12 5.97 0.67 3.59
N GLY A 13 5.76 0.41 4.90
CA GLY A 13 5.51 1.42 5.92
C GLY A 13 6.74 2.14 6.46
N SER A 14 7.95 1.87 5.96
CA SER A 14 9.18 2.50 6.47
C SER A 14 9.55 3.83 5.81
N SER A 15 8.76 4.32 4.85
CA SER A 15 9.01 5.59 4.15
C SER A 15 7.75 6.10 3.45
N GLY A 16 7.77 7.35 2.98
CA GLY A 16 6.80 7.95 2.09
C GLY A 16 5.35 7.80 2.57
N ILE A 17 4.46 7.47 1.64
CA ILE A 17 3.01 7.37 1.87
C ILE A 17 2.70 6.37 2.99
N GLY A 18 3.37 5.21 3.02
CA GLY A 18 3.15 4.19 4.03
C GLY A 18 3.50 4.68 5.45
N LYS A 19 4.66 5.35 5.63
CA LYS A 19 5.08 5.93 6.93
C LYS A 19 4.11 7.02 7.38
N ALA A 20 3.75 7.94 6.49
CA ALA A 20 2.82 9.02 6.82
C ALA A 20 1.43 8.50 7.21
N THR A 21 0.92 7.50 6.47
CA THR A 21 -0.35 6.85 6.77
C THR A 21 -0.31 6.13 8.13
N ALA A 22 0.79 5.39 8.41
CA ALA A 22 0.98 4.72 9.69
C ALA A 22 0.94 5.70 10.86
N LYS A 23 1.70 6.79 10.76
CA LYS A 23 1.74 7.84 11.79
C LYS A 23 0.35 8.42 12.06
N LEU A 24 -0.36 8.83 11.02
CA LEU A 24 -1.69 9.43 11.17
C LEU A 24 -2.71 8.45 11.77
N LEU A 25 -2.66 7.16 11.42
CA LEU A 25 -3.54 6.13 11.97
C LEU A 25 -3.24 5.88 13.47
N ILE A 26 -1.97 5.88 13.87
CA ILE A 26 -1.58 5.78 15.29
C ILE A 26 -2.09 6.98 16.07
N GLU A 27 -1.98 8.19 15.55
CA GLU A 27 -2.53 9.42 16.14
C GLU A 27 -4.08 9.35 16.30
N ARG A 28 -4.76 8.51 15.49
CA ARG A 28 -6.20 8.22 15.60
C ARG A 28 -6.52 7.03 16.52
N GLY A 29 -5.52 6.52 17.25
CA GLY A 29 -5.69 5.44 18.23
C GLY A 29 -5.66 4.02 17.62
N SER A 30 -5.30 3.86 16.36
CA SER A 30 -5.20 2.55 15.72
C SER A 30 -3.96 1.77 16.20
N ARG A 31 -4.06 0.44 16.18
CA ARG A 31 -2.94 -0.49 16.36
C ARG A 31 -2.32 -0.79 15.00
N VAL A 32 -1.13 -0.28 14.73
CA VAL A 32 -0.53 -0.35 13.40
C VAL A 32 0.71 -1.25 13.39
N ALA A 33 0.77 -2.16 12.45
CA ALA A 33 1.99 -2.87 12.04
C ALA A 33 2.44 -2.34 10.68
N ILE A 34 3.73 -2.09 10.55
CA ILE A 34 4.37 -1.71 9.30
C ILE A 34 5.32 -2.80 8.84
N SER A 35 5.41 -3.01 7.53
CA SER A 35 6.29 -4.02 6.97
C SER A 35 7.16 -3.48 5.83
N GLY A 36 8.30 -4.13 5.60
CA GLY A 36 9.29 -3.74 4.59
C GLY A 36 10.54 -4.60 4.65
N ARG A 37 11.39 -4.51 3.60
CA ARG A 37 12.57 -5.36 3.43
C ARG A 37 13.78 -4.95 4.28
N ASP A 38 14.00 -3.66 4.41
CA ASP A 38 15.11 -3.12 5.21
C ASP A 38 14.75 -3.21 6.70
N ARG A 39 15.22 -4.27 7.34
CA ARG A 39 14.93 -4.57 8.74
C ARG A 39 15.36 -3.45 9.70
N ALA A 40 16.55 -2.88 9.49
CA ALA A 40 17.10 -1.85 10.36
C ALA A 40 16.30 -0.54 10.27
N LYS A 41 16.04 -0.08 9.03
CA LYS A 41 15.19 1.11 8.78
C LYS A 41 13.78 0.89 9.30
N LEU A 42 13.18 -0.27 9.06
CA LEU A 42 11.83 -0.60 9.50
C LEU A 42 11.69 -0.55 11.01
N THR A 43 12.63 -1.19 11.73
CA THR A 43 12.63 -1.20 13.21
C THR A 43 12.77 0.20 13.79
N ARG A 44 13.69 1.01 13.26
CA ARG A 44 13.88 2.40 13.69
C ARG A 44 12.61 3.23 13.48
N VAL A 45 11.99 3.13 12.29
CA VAL A 45 10.77 3.88 11.98
C VAL A 45 9.60 3.40 12.83
N ALA A 46 9.45 2.09 13.04
CA ALA A 46 8.40 1.56 13.90
C ALA A 46 8.51 2.09 15.33
N GLN A 47 9.72 2.12 15.89
CA GLN A 47 9.98 2.70 17.22
C GLN A 47 9.66 4.20 17.25
N GLU A 48 10.06 4.95 16.21
CA GLU A 48 9.82 6.41 16.10
C GLU A 48 8.32 6.75 16.15
N ILE A 49 7.48 5.96 15.45
CA ILE A 49 6.05 6.27 15.32
C ILE A 49 5.15 5.44 16.26
N GLY A 50 5.69 4.49 17.03
CA GLY A 50 4.90 3.62 17.90
C GLY A 50 4.19 2.47 17.17
N ALA A 51 4.73 1.98 16.05
CA ALA A 51 4.21 0.86 15.29
C ALA A 51 4.90 -0.46 15.64
N ILE A 52 4.30 -1.58 15.21
CA ILE A 52 4.95 -2.91 15.23
C ILE A 52 5.72 -3.10 13.92
N ALA A 53 6.99 -3.53 14.01
CA ALA A 53 7.80 -3.84 12.83
C ALA A 53 7.63 -5.32 12.44
N LEU A 54 7.19 -5.58 11.20
CA LEU A 54 7.08 -6.91 10.60
C LEU A 54 7.96 -6.98 9.34
N PRO A 55 9.25 -7.36 9.47
CA PRO A 55 10.13 -7.46 8.32
C PRO A 55 9.69 -8.56 7.35
N TYR A 56 9.58 -8.23 6.06
CA TYR A 56 9.30 -9.19 4.99
C TYR A 56 9.75 -8.66 3.62
N ASP A 57 9.99 -9.57 2.69
CA ASP A 57 10.15 -9.24 1.27
C ASP A 57 8.83 -9.52 0.53
N ALA A 58 8.26 -8.48 -0.08
CA ALA A 58 7.02 -8.59 -0.85
C ALA A 58 7.14 -9.46 -2.10
N SER A 59 8.35 -9.77 -2.56
CA SER A 59 8.59 -10.65 -3.71
C SER A 59 8.64 -12.14 -3.34
N LEU A 60 8.59 -12.48 -2.03
CA LEU A 60 8.70 -13.86 -1.53
C LEU A 60 7.43 -14.27 -0.80
N GLU A 61 6.72 -15.27 -1.34
CA GLU A 61 5.49 -15.78 -0.71
C GLU A 61 5.74 -16.33 0.71
N SER A 62 6.87 -16.99 0.94
CA SER A 62 7.26 -17.50 2.25
C SER A 62 7.35 -16.41 3.31
N ASP A 63 7.91 -15.26 2.96
CA ASP A 63 8.03 -14.10 3.86
C ASP A 63 6.69 -13.50 4.18
N ILE A 64 5.80 -13.41 3.17
CA ILE A 64 4.43 -12.93 3.35
C ILE A 64 3.67 -13.86 4.32
N MET A 65 3.79 -15.17 4.15
CA MET A 65 3.14 -16.13 5.04
C MET A 65 3.66 -16.06 6.47
N ALA A 66 4.99 -15.92 6.66
CA ALA A 66 5.60 -15.73 7.97
C ALA A 66 5.13 -14.42 8.64
N MET A 67 5.05 -13.31 7.88
CA MET A 67 4.53 -12.04 8.37
C MET A 67 3.09 -12.17 8.89
N TYR A 68 2.22 -12.86 8.15
CA TYR A 68 0.83 -13.07 8.58
C TYR A 68 0.71 -14.01 9.78
N ALA A 69 1.55 -15.05 9.87
CA ALA A 69 1.59 -15.93 11.04
C ALA A 69 1.96 -15.15 12.31
N GLU A 70 2.93 -14.24 12.22
CA GLU A 70 3.31 -13.37 13.34
C GLU A 70 2.18 -12.37 13.67
N LEU A 71 1.51 -11.82 12.66
CA LEU A 71 0.38 -10.92 12.85
C LEU A 71 -0.80 -11.62 13.56
N ASP A 72 -1.10 -12.87 13.22
CA ASP A 72 -2.11 -13.68 13.89
C ASP A 72 -1.74 -13.94 15.35
N ARG A 73 -0.46 -14.20 15.65
CA ARG A 73 0.03 -14.38 17.02
C ARG A 73 -0.14 -13.12 17.88
N ILE A 74 0.04 -11.94 17.27
CA ILE A 74 -0.05 -10.64 17.99
C ILE A 74 -1.49 -10.18 18.16
N TRP A 75 -2.34 -10.35 17.14
CA TRP A 75 -3.67 -9.73 17.08
C TRP A 75 -4.83 -10.70 16.91
N GLY A 76 -4.60 -11.92 16.41
CA GLY A 76 -5.65 -12.89 16.12
C GLY A 76 -6.64 -12.44 15.03
N GLY A 77 -6.29 -11.45 14.20
CA GLY A 77 -7.12 -10.95 13.11
C GLY A 77 -6.62 -9.61 12.56
N LEU A 78 -7.31 -9.10 11.52
CA LEU A 78 -6.92 -7.89 10.79
C LEU A 78 -8.15 -7.10 10.36
N ASP A 79 -8.20 -5.80 10.66
CA ASP A 79 -9.33 -4.94 10.30
C ASP A 79 -9.07 -4.14 9.02
N VAL A 80 -7.82 -3.72 8.78
CA VAL A 80 -7.43 -2.95 7.60
C VAL A 80 -6.09 -3.44 7.04
N LEU A 81 -6.04 -3.60 5.72
CA LEU A 81 -4.81 -3.69 4.94
C LEU A 81 -4.63 -2.42 4.12
N VAL A 82 -3.49 -1.73 4.27
CA VAL A 82 -2.99 -0.75 3.32
C VAL A 82 -1.87 -1.41 2.51
N ASN A 83 -2.20 -1.90 1.34
CA ASN A 83 -1.29 -2.61 0.42
C ASN A 83 -0.53 -1.57 -0.41
N ASN A 84 0.55 -1.05 0.17
CA ASN A 84 1.30 0.09 -0.34
C ASN A 84 2.71 -0.27 -0.85
N ALA A 85 3.26 -1.43 -0.48
CA ALA A 85 4.58 -1.84 -0.96
C ALA A 85 4.62 -1.86 -2.50
N GLY A 86 5.67 -1.28 -3.07
CA GLY A 86 5.88 -1.25 -4.51
C GLY A 86 7.21 -0.67 -4.88
N ILE A 87 7.66 -0.98 -6.09
CA ILE A 87 8.89 -0.48 -6.70
C ILE A 87 8.58 0.04 -8.10
N GLY A 88 9.46 0.88 -8.65
CA GLY A 88 9.34 1.43 -10.00
C GLY A 88 10.50 1.01 -10.89
N PHE A 89 10.23 0.94 -12.19
CA PHE A 89 11.21 0.88 -13.25
C PHE A 89 10.75 1.77 -14.41
N PHE A 90 11.65 2.57 -14.93
CA PHE A 90 11.37 3.51 -16.02
C PHE A 90 12.49 3.44 -17.05
N GLY A 91 12.17 3.06 -18.28
CA GLY A 91 13.09 2.94 -19.38
C GLY A 91 12.39 2.96 -20.74
N PRO A 92 13.12 3.27 -21.84
CA PRO A 92 12.60 3.20 -23.20
C PRO A 92 12.07 1.79 -23.51
N MET A 93 11.01 1.69 -24.32
CA MET A 93 10.35 0.42 -24.62
C MET A 93 11.29 -0.61 -25.25
N ASP A 94 12.19 -0.16 -26.09
CA ASP A 94 13.17 -0.99 -26.84
C ASP A 94 14.38 -1.44 -25.99
N GLU A 95 14.53 -0.89 -24.78
CA GLU A 95 15.58 -1.25 -23.82
C GLU A 95 15.07 -2.09 -22.63
N VAL A 96 13.75 -2.31 -22.54
CA VAL A 96 13.14 -3.06 -21.43
C VAL A 96 13.49 -4.55 -21.53
N ALA A 97 14.13 -5.08 -20.47
CA ALA A 97 14.47 -6.49 -20.38
C ALA A 97 13.36 -7.33 -19.73
N TRP A 98 13.39 -8.64 -19.96
CA TRP A 98 12.50 -9.59 -19.29
C TRP A 98 12.61 -9.51 -17.75
N SER A 99 13.84 -9.38 -17.25
CA SER A 99 14.14 -9.25 -15.82
C SER A 99 13.50 -8.01 -15.17
N ASP A 100 13.28 -6.93 -15.91
CA ASP A 100 12.62 -5.73 -15.40
C ASP A 100 11.14 -6.02 -15.11
N PHE A 101 10.47 -6.78 -16.00
CA PHE A 101 9.11 -7.26 -15.75
C PHE A 101 9.06 -8.17 -14.53
N GLU A 102 9.95 -9.18 -14.46
CA GLU A 102 9.98 -10.11 -13.34
C GLU A 102 10.13 -9.37 -12.01
N GLN A 103 11.11 -8.49 -11.89
CA GLN A 103 11.36 -7.73 -10.66
C GLN A 103 10.15 -6.91 -10.22
N ILE A 104 9.56 -6.17 -11.15
CA ILE A 104 8.42 -5.29 -10.85
C ILE A 104 7.16 -6.10 -10.55
N PHE A 105 6.87 -7.14 -11.34
CA PHE A 105 5.66 -7.94 -11.16
C PHE A 105 5.72 -8.80 -9.91
N HIS A 106 6.89 -9.36 -9.54
CA HIS A 106 7.04 -10.08 -8.28
C HIS A 106 6.63 -9.23 -7.07
N THR A 107 7.03 -7.96 -7.02
CA THR A 107 6.67 -7.07 -5.91
C THR A 107 5.27 -6.48 -6.06
N ASN A 108 5.00 -5.81 -7.20
CA ASN A 108 3.81 -4.96 -7.36
C ASN A 108 2.54 -5.75 -7.67
N VAL A 109 2.66 -6.96 -8.19
CA VAL A 109 1.53 -7.78 -8.65
C VAL A 109 1.40 -9.05 -7.81
N PHE A 110 2.36 -9.96 -7.89
CA PHE A 110 2.28 -11.24 -7.20
C PHE A 110 2.32 -11.08 -5.68
N GLY A 111 3.27 -10.31 -5.16
CA GLY A 111 3.34 -10.01 -3.74
C GLY A 111 2.10 -9.27 -3.24
N ALA A 112 1.65 -8.25 -3.97
CA ALA A 112 0.41 -7.54 -3.63
C ALA A 112 -0.81 -8.47 -3.64
N ALA A 113 -0.87 -9.43 -4.59
CA ALA A 113 -1.94 -10.42 -4.66
C ALA A 113 -1.94 -11.37 -3.47
N VAL A 114 -0.77 -11.90 -3.08
CA VAL A 114 -0.65 -12.81 -1.92
C VAL A 114 -0.98 -12.08 -0.63
N VAL A 115 -0.47 -10.86 -0.45
CA VAL A 115 -0.80 -10.01 0.72
C VAL A 115 -2.30 -9.75 0.81
N GLY A 116 -2.94 -9.37 -0.31
CA GLY A 116 -4.39 -9.15 -0.37
C GLY A 116 -5.20 -10.42 -0.11
N ARG A 117 -4.79 -11.57 -0.65
CA ARG A 117 -5.39 -12.90 -0.41
C ARG A 117 -5.43 -13.24 1.07
N GLU A 118 -4.29 -13.11 1.75
CA GLU A 118 -4.16 -13.45 3.16
C GLU A 118 -4.94 -12.48 4.08
N ALA A 119 -5.00 -11.19 3.73
CA ALA A 119 -5.88 -10.25 4.42
C ALA A 119 -7.36 -10.62 4.22
N GLY A 120 -7.76 -10.87 2.97
CA GLY A 120 -9.14 -11.22 2.63
C GLY A 120 -9.63 -12.49 3.33
N ARG A 121 -8.77 -13.52 3.48
CA ARG A 121 -9.08 -14.74 4.26
C ARG A 121 -9.45 -14.42 5.70
N ARG A 122 -8.65 -13.58 6.39
CA ARG A 122 -8.88 -13.19 7.78
C ARG A 122 -10.12 -12.33 7.94
N MET A 123 -10.31 -11.39 7.04
CA MET A 123 -11.47 -10.50 7.03
C MET A 123 -12.78 -11.25 6.73
N LYS A 124 -12.74 -12.29 5.87
CA LYS A 124 -13.92 -13.18 5.64
C LYS A 124 -14.35 -13.89 6.92
N LEU A 125 -13.42 -14.38 7.73
CA LEU A 125 -13.74 -15.02 9.02
C LEU A 125 -14.39 -14.04 10.01
N GLN A 126 -14.05 -12.75 9.91
CA GLN A 126 -14.61 -11.68 10.73
C GLN A 126 -15.92 -11.12 10.15
N ASN A 127 -16.26 -11.45 8.90
CA ASN A 127 -17.33 -10.84 8.09
C ASN A 127 -17.26 -9.29 8.08
N LYS A 128 -16.05 -8.74 8.11
CA LYS A 128 -15.77 -7.31 8.15
C LYS A 128 -14.31 -7.03 7.80
N GLY A 129 -14.04 -5.91 7.10
CA GLY A 129 -12.69 -5.45 6.85
C GLY A 129 -12.60 -4.36 5.80
N SER A 130 -11.38 -3.85 5.60
CA SER A 130 -11.10 -2.90 4.51
C SER A 130 -9.72 -3.16 3.90
N ILE A 131 -9.64 -3.21 2.59
CA ILE A 131 -8.39 -3.30 1.83
C ILE A 131 -8.24 -2.02 1.02
N ILE A 132 -7.11 -1.34 1.17
CA ILE A 132 -6.71 -0.22 0.31
C ILE A 132 -5.49 -0.62 -0.48
N ASN A 133 -5.60 -0.65 -1.80
CA ASN A 133 -4.48 -0.84 -2.70
C ASN A 133 -3.95 0.52 -3.17
N ILE A 134 -2.65 0.77 -2.98
CA ILE A 134 -2.00 1.99 -3.48
C ILE A 134 -1.46 1.72 -4.88
N ALA A 135 -2.23 2.17 -5.87
CA ALA A 135 -1.83 2.09 -7.27
C ALA A 135 -1.00 3.32 -7.70
N SER A 136 -1.44 4.05 -8.68
CA SER A 136 -0.83 5.27 -9.21
C SER A 136 -1.74 5.86 -10.29
N SER A 137 -1.56 7.12 -10.64
CA SER A 137 -2.07 7.68 -11.91
C SER A 137 -1.56 6.88 -13.14
N ALA A 138 -0.43 6.17 -13.01
CA ALA A 138 0.09 5.21 -14.00
C ALA A 138 -0.79 3.95 -14.16
N GLY A 139 -1.70 3.66 -13.25
CA GLY A 139 -2.71 2.61 -13.39
C GLY A 139 -3.96 3.06 -14.15
N LEU A 140 -4.03 4.34 -14.54
CA LEU A 140 -5.14 4.93 -15.30
C LEU A 140 -4.76 5.24 -16.75
N ARG A 141 -3.48 5.55 -16.98
CA ARG A 141 -2.95 5.88 -18.30
C ARG A 141 -1.46 5.58 -18.38
N GLY A 142 -1.02 5.14 -19.55
CA GLY A 142 0.41 4.99 -19.86
C GLY A 142 1.11 6.36 -19.99
N PHE A 143 2.44 6.32 -19.91
CA PHE A 143 3.31 7.49 -20.13
C PHE A 143 4.67 7.04 -20.69
N LYS A 144 5.42 7.98 -21.24
CA LYS A 144 6.75 7.70 -21.83
C LYS A 144 7.66 7.03 -20.81
N ASN A 145 8.35 5.96 -21.21
CA ASN A 145 9.25 5.14 -20.38
C ASN A 145 8.58 4.37 -19.23
N GLY A 146 7.26 4.32 -19.18
CA GLY A 146 6.51 3.72 -18.06
C GLY A 146 6.00 2.30 -18.31
N THR A 147 6.41 1.61 -19.37
CA THR A 147 5.81 0.34 -19.83
C THR A 147 5.64 -0.67 -18.69
N VAL A 148 6.71 -1.03 -18.01
CA VAL A 148 6.69 -2.07 -16.95
C VAL A 148 5.91 -1.61 -15.73
N TYR A 149 6.19 -0.38 -15.27
CA TYR A 149 5.53 0.16 -14.09
C TYR A 149 4.03 0.36 -14.30
N ALA A 150 3.64 1.01 -15.41
CA ALA A 150 2.23 1.20 -15.73
C ALA A 150 1.51 -0.15 -15.85
N ALA A 151 2.05 -1.13 -16.56
CA ALA A 151 1.48 -2.47 -16.68
C ALA A 151 1.21 -3.09 -15.29
N SER A 152 2.17 -2.98 -14.35
CA SER A 152 1.98 -3.50 -12.98
C SER A 152 0.87 -2.79 -12.22
N LYS A 153 0.70 -1.47 -12.41
CA LYS A 153 -0.35 -0.69 -11.74
C LYS A 153 -1.73 -0.88 -12.37
N PHE A 154 -1.81 -1.13 -13.68
CA PHE A 154 -3.03 -1.61 -14.34
C PHE A 154 -3.43 -3.00 -13.83
N ALA A 155 -2.48 -3.92 -13.66
CA ALA A 155 -2.75 -5.24 -13.09
C ALA A 155 -3.32 -5.11 -11.67
N LEU A 156 -2.72 -4.28 -10.80
CA LEU A 156 -3.23 -4.03 -9.44
C LEU A 156 -4.64 -3.43 -9.45
N ARG A 157 -4.93 -2.52 -10.39
CA ARG A 157 -6.28 -1.98 -10.59
C ARG A 157 -7.27 -3.10 -10.91
N GLY A 158 -6.98 -3.93 -11.93
CA GLY A 158 -7.85 -5.05 -12.30
C GLY A 158 -8.10 -6.01 -11.15
N MET A 159 -7.05 -6.39 -10.41
CA MET A 159 -7.20 -7.21 -9.21
C MET A 159 -8.09 -6.53 -8.15
N THR A 160 -7.95 -5.22 -7.95
CA THR A 160 -8.78 -4.48 -6.98
C THR A 160 -10.26 -4.53 -7.34
N GLU A 161 -10.59 -4.39 -8.62
CA GLU A 161 -11.98 -4.48 -9.11
C GLU A 161 -12.56 -5.89 -8.88
N CYS A 162 -11.81 -6.95 -9.20
CA CYS A 162 -12.22 -8.33 -8.91
C CYS A 162 -12.43 -8.58 -7.41
N TRP A 163 -11.46 -8.19 -6.59
CA TRP A 163 -11.56 -8.39 -5.12
C TRP A 163 -12.74 -7.63 -4.51
N ARG A 164 -13.09 -6.47 -5.05
CA ARG A 164 -14.25 -5.71 -4.62
C ARG A 164 -15.54 -6.53 -4.79
N GLU A 165 -15.72 -7.16 -5.92
CA GLU A 165 -16.91 -7.98 -6.18
C GLU A 165 -16.89 -9.29 -5.36
N GLU A 166 -15.73 -9.93 -5.21
CA GLU A 166 -15.58 -11.20 -4.46
C GLU A 166 -15.73 -11.03 -2.94
N LEU A 167 -15.33 -9.87 -2.39
CA LEU A 167 -15.28 -9.64 -0.95
C LEU A 167 -16.48 -8.85 -0.40
N ARG A 168 -17.23 -8.19 -1.26
CA ARG A 168 -18.41 -7.40 -0.93
C ARG A 168 -19.50 -8.18 -0.16
N PRO A 169 -19.79 -9.47 -0.50
CA PRO A 169 -20.74 -10.28 0.28
C PRO A 169 -20.33 -10.52 1.73
N PHE A 170 -19.07 -10.29 2.09
CA PHE A 170 -18.50 -10.43 3.43
C PHE A 170 -18.33 -9.08 4.15
N ASN A 171 -19.01 -8.03 3.72
CA ASN A 171 -18.89 -6.67 4.28
C ASN A 171 -17.45 -6.14 4.27
N ILE A 172 -16.64 -6.54 3.28
CA ILE A 172 -15.26 -6.09 3.12
C ILE A 172 -15.22 -5.02 2.02
N ARG A 173 -14.69 -3.85 2.37
CA ARG A 173 -14.52 -2.73 1.43
C ARG A 173 -13.17 -2.84 0.75
N VAL A 174 -13.15 -2.81 -0.58
CA VAL A 174 -11.90 -2.82 -1.35
C VAL A 174 -11.80 -1.54 -2.16
N MET A 175 -10.78 -0.75 -1.87
CA MET A 175 -10.58 0.61 -2.37
C MET A 175 -9.26 0.72 -3.13
N LEU A 176 -9.23 1.55 -4.17
CA LEU A 176 -8.04 1.88 -4.94
C LEU A 176 -7.68 3.34 -4.73
N VAL A 177 -6.42 3.62 -4.40
CA VAL A 177 -5.90 4.99 -4.34
C VAL A 177 -4.89 5.18 -5.45
N ASN A 178 -5.07 6.23 -6.25
CA ASN A 178 -4.24 6.59 -7.40
C ASN A 178 -3.51 7.92 -7.14
N PRO A 179 -2.34 7.90 -6.47
CA PRO A 179 -1.53 9.10 -6.32
C PRO A 179 -0.99 9.58 -7.66
N SER A 180 -0.94 10.89 -7.86
CA SER A 180 -0.01 11.48 -8.84
C SER A 180 1.42 11.47 -8.28
N ALA A 181 2.35 12.24 -8.86
CA ALA A 181 3.74 12.24 -8.41
C ALA A 181 3.87 12.78 -6.96
N VAL A 182 4.45 11.97 -6.09
CA VAL A 182 4.77 12.30 -4.69
C VAL A 182 6.27 12.10 -4.49
N PRO A 183 7.06 13.13 -4.21
CA PRO A 183 8.49 13.00 -3.91
C PRO A 183 8.68 12.19 -2.61
N THR A 184 9.16 10.96 -2.74
CA THR A 184 9.43 10.04 -1.64
C THR A 184 10.71 9.26 -1.94
N ALA A 185 11.09 8.35 -1.06
CA ALA A 185 12.16 7.37 -1.31
C ALA A 185 11.85 6.36 -2.44
N PHE A 186 10.69 6.48 -3.08
CA PHE A 186 10.28 5.60 -4.18
C PHE A 186 11.24 5.74 -5.37
N ASN A 187 11.73 4.59 -5.85
CA ASN A 187 12.68 4.50 -6.97
C ASN A 187 13.97 5.31 -6.77
N VAL A 188 14.47 5.38 -5.52
CA VAL A 188 15.77 5.93 -5.17
C VAL A 188 16.64 4.77 -4.66
N GLU A 189 17.83 4.62 -5.24
CA GLU A 189 18.76 3.53 -4.90
C GLU A 189 19.19 3.58 -3.42
N SER A 190 19.53 4.78 -2.92
CA SER A 190 19.85 5.02 -1.51
C SER A 190 18.67 4.84 -0.56
N ARG A 191 17.43 4.78 -1.09
CA ARG A 191 16.17 4.77 -0.31
C ARG A 191 16.02 5.93 0.66
N GLU A 192 16.70 7.04 0.39
CA GLU A 192 16.52 8.29 1.10
C GLU A 192 15.31 9.06 0.57
N GLU A 193 14.63 9.79 1.43
CA GLU A 193 13.50 10.63 1.02
C GLU A 193 13.99 11.77 0.11
N LYS A 194 13.29 11.96 -1.00
CA LYS A 194 13.54 13.10 -1.89
C LYS A 194 13.17 14.40 -1.21
N ALA A 195 13.89 15.46 -1.55
CA ALA A 195 13.53 16.81 -1.11
C ALA A 195 12.09 17.14 -1.52
N GLN A 196 11.31 17.65 -0.58
CA GLN A 196 9.96 18.11 -0.84
C GLN A 196 9.99 19.40 -1.68
N LYS A 197 9.01 19.53 -2.57
CA LYS A 197 8.80 20.72 -3.40
C LYS A 197 7.43 21.29 -3.07
N ASP A 198 7.31 22.61 -2.97
CA ASP A 198 6.08 23.26 -2.52
C ASP A 198 4.89 23.06 -3.49
N ASN A 199 5.16 22.81 -4.76
CA ASN A 199 4.15 22.55 -5.80
C ASN A 199 3.82 21.08 -6.02
N MET A 200 4.40 20.16 -5.23
CA MET A 200 4.18 18.72 -5.34
C MET A 200 3.40 18.21 -4.12
N LEU A 201 2.70 17.09 -4.31
CA LEU A 201 2.06 16.38 -3.19
C LEU A 201 3.11 15.92 -2.17
N ARG A 202 2.73 15.96 -0.91
CA ARG A 202 3.47 15.34 0.19
C ARG A 202 2.82 14.03 0.62
N PRO A 203 3.56 13.10 1.23
CA PRO A 203 3.00 11.85 1.76
C PRO A 203 1.84 12.06 2.74
N GLU A 204 1.85 13.15 3.50
CA GLU A 204 0.84 13.50 4.51
C GLU A 204 -0.53 13.77 3.89
N GLU A 205 -0.58 14.37 2.69
CA GLU A 205 -1.84 14.61 1.97
C GLU A 205 -2.47 13.31 1.50
N LEU A 206 -1.65 12.35 1.06
CA LEU A 206 -2.10 11.01 0.73
C LEU A 206 -2.59 10.27 1.99
N ALA A 207 -1.85 10.37 3.10
CA ALA A 207 -2.25 9.79 4.38
C ALA A 207 -3.61 10.33 4.83
N HIS A 208 -3.82 11.66 4.73
CA HIS A 208 -5.09 12.29 5.05
C HIS A 208 -6.24 11.75 4.19
N ALA A 209 -6.05 11.64 2.88
CA ALA A 209 -7.06 11.11 1.96
C ALA A 209 -7.40 9.64 2.27
N ILE A 210 -6.38 8.79 2.52
CA ILE A 210 -6.53 7.39 2.88
C ILE A 210 -7.32 7.24 4.19
N VAL A 211 -6.92 7.98 5.23
CA VAL A 211 -7.55 7.90 6.55
C VAL A 211 -8.99 8.41 6.50
N SER A 212 -9.27 9.48 5.74
CA SER A 212 -10.63 9.99 5.53
C SER A 212 -11.53 8.96 4.82
N ALA A 213 -11.01 8.27 3.80
CA ALA A 213 -11.76 7.20 3.12
C ALA A 213 -12.06 6.01 4.05
N LEU A 214 -11.11 5.63 4.91
CA LEU A 214 -11.31 4.58 5.93
C LEU A 214 -12.35 4.97 6.98
N ALA A 215 -12.34 6.22 7.42
CA ALA A 215 -13.22 6.74 8.49
C ALA A 215 -14.69 6.84 8.09
N MET A 216 -15.03 6.69 6.80
CA MET A 216 -16.44 6.66 6.38
C MET A 216 -17.23 5.60 7.13
N ASP A 217 -18.53 5.87 7.34
CA ASP A 217 -19.47 4.89 7.88
C ASP A 217 -19.45 3.57 7.08
N ASP A 218 -19.60 2.44 7.76
CA ASP A 218 -19.47 1.11 7.13
C ASP A 218 -20.53 0.81 6.06
N ARG A 219 -21.60 1.60 5.96
CA ARG A 219 -22.63 1.51 4.92
C ARG A 219 -22.15 1.94 3.53
N GLY A 220 -21.04 2.66 3.45
CA GLY A 220 -20.50 3.15 2.18
C GLY A 220 -18.99 3.18 2.15
N PHE A 221 -18.42 3.32 0.95
CA PHE A 221 -16.98 3.50 0.75
C PHE A 221 -16.71 4.20 -0.58
N ILE A 222 -15.52 4.77 -0.70
CA ILE A 222 -15.01 5.35 -1.94
C ILE A 222 -14.28 4.24 -2.70
N PRO A 223 -14.83 3.72 -3.82
CA PRO A 223 -14.21 2.58 -4.52
C PRO A 223 -12.88 2.93 -5.17
N GLU A 224 -12.72 4.19 -5.58
CA GLU A 224 -11.50 4.69 -6.23
C GLU A 224 -11.29 6.16 -5.90
N LEU A 225 -10.06 6.55 -5.56
CA LEU A 225 -9.67 7.88 -5.17
C LEU A 225 -8.40 8.32 -5.91
N GLY A 226 -8.49 9.39 -6.69
CA GLY A 226 -7.34 10.06 -7.30
C GLY A 226 -6.91 11.25 -6.46
N VAL A 227 -5.61 11.37 -6.17
CA VAL A 227 -5.03 12.51 -5.45
C VAL A 227 -3.96 13.15 -6.31
N TRP A 228 -4.16 14.43 -6.65
CA TRP A 228 -3.33 15.16 -7.59
C TRP A 228 -2.84 16.47 -7.00
N ALA A 229 -1.59 16.86 -7.32
CA ALA A 229 -1.12 18.21 -7.04
C ALA A 229 -1.92 19.21 -7.87
N THR A 230 -2.25 20.36 -7.26
CA THR A 230 -3.07 21.40 -7.92
C THR A 230 -2.33 21.99 -9.12
N ASN A 231 -1.06 22.29 -8.97
CA ASN A 231 -0.21 22.87 -10.05
C ASN A 231 1.24 22.34 -9.89
N PRO A 232 1.58 21.18 -10.46
CA PRO A 232 2.91 20.57 -10.31
C PRO A 232 3.97 21.16 -11.25
N PHE A 233 3.67 22.18 -12.06
CA PHE A 233 4.53 22.79 -13.08
C PHE A 233 5.30 23.99 -12.60
#